data_aaa7fd67ce0d1ecd90242808f7daf3d9
#
_entry.id   aaa7fd67ce0d1ecd90242808f7daf3d9
#
_cell.length_a   1.000
_cell.length_b   1.000
_cell.length_c   1.000
_cell.angle_alpha   90.00
_cell.angle_beta   90.00
_cell.angle_gamma   90.00
#
_symmetry.space_group_name_H-M   'P 1'
#
loop_
_entity.id
_entity.type
_entity.pdbx_description
1 polymer ?
#
loop_
_entity_poly.entity_id
_entity_poly.type
_entity_poly.pdbx_seq_one_letter_code
_entity_poly.pdbx_strand_id
1 'polypeptide(L)'
;MHTGLRSILSLCLIAGCALPSRTQVPDETRQLAHGIFKQLIEINTTDSVGNITTAAEAMAKRLRDAGFSEADIKVTGPNDRKKNLVARFGGTGKRKPILFIGHLDVVEALRSDWTTDPFDFIEKDGYFYGRGTEDMKEGDAILITNFIRLKKEGYLPDRDLIVALTADEEGGSANGVDWLLREHPDWIDAEYCINLDAGEFEKDKDKRLLAGIQASEKVYVDFQFESLNPGGHSSVPSPDNAIYHLAGALARLQSFSFPLKINEITRSYFEKNAVLMTGQVAADMRAVAKQPPDPAAAQRLSAVPYYNSLLHTTCVATVLSGGHAPNALPQTARANVNCRIFPGEDPEEVRKTLERVANDPKVTISVVPQRTPDGKVVPVVPVPPSPLLPEVTQAMEKVLSVVWPGVPLVATMSTGATDGKYTRIAGIPTFGISCMFFDINDHREHGKDERVGVQDFYDGVGFGYKLIKELSSPH
;
A
#
# COMPACT_ATOMS: atom_id res chain seq x y z
N MET A 1 -79.51 28.96 -17.60
CA MET A 1 -79.07 27.56 -17.61
C MET A 1 -77.58 27.63 -17.31
N HIS A 2 -77.21 27.27 -16.07
CA HIS A 2 -75.85 27.37 -15.56
C HIS A 2 -75.11 26.04 -15.74
N THR A 3 -73.97 26.07 -16.40
CA THR A 3 -73.00 24.96 -16.45
C THR A 3 -71.79 25.28 -15.60
N GLY A 4 -71.68 24.58 -14.53
CA GLY A 4 -70.53 24.73 -13.59
C GLY A 4 -69.28 24.07 -14.10
N LEU A 5 -68.14 24.77 -14.02
CA LEU A 5 -66.79 24.31 -14.32
C LEU A 5 -66.16 23.75 -13.02
N ARG A 6 -65.90 22.46 -12.98
CA ARG A 6 -65.17 21.81 -11.86
C ARG A 6 -63.67 21.87 -12.18
N SER A 7 -62.95 22.67 -11.42
CA SER A 7 -61.47 22.68 -11.43
C SER A 7 -60.93 21.46 -10.72
N ILE A 8 -60.17 20.62 -11.41
CA ILE A 8 -59.41 19.50 -10.83
C ILE A 8 -58.02 20.05 -10.47
N LEU A 9 -57.76 20.15 -9.18
CA LEU A 9 -56.43 20.48 -8.67
C LEU A 9 -55.57 19.21 -8.72
N SER A 10 -54.64 19.13 -9.69
CA SER A 10 -53.63 18.08 -9.74
C SER A 10 -52.54 18.38 -8.72
N LEU A 11 -52.49 17.59 -7.66
CA LEU A 11 -51.42 17.62 -6.67
C LEU A 11 -50.20 16.87 -7.26
N CYS A 12 -49.23 17.62 -7.79
CA CYS A 12 -47.92 17.05 -8.14
C CYS A 12 -47.16 16.68 -6.84
N LEU A 13 -47.12 15.39 -6.48
CA LEU A 13 -46.16 14.88 -5.53
C LEU A 13 -44.75 15.01 -6.15
N ILE A 14 -43.98 15.98 -5.70
CA ILE A 14 -42.56 16.05 -5.95
C ILE A 14 -41.95 14.95 -5.07
N ALA A 15 -41.65 13.79 -5.66
CA ALA A 15 -40.78 12.80 -5.05
C ALA A 15 -39.39 13.42 -4.94
N GLY A 16 -39.06 13.96 -3.76
CA GLY A 16 -37.71 14.41 -3.46
C GLY A 16 -36.81 13.19 -3.53
N CYS A 17 -35.97 13.09 -4.58
CA CYS A 17 -34.81 12.22 -4.57
C CYS A 17 -33.94 12.65 -3.39
N ALA A 18 -33.98 11.88 -2.28
CA ALA A 18 -33.01 12.02 -1.23
C ALA A 18 -31.64 11.74 -1.85
N LEU A 19 -30.84 12.79 -2.04
CA LEU A 19 -29.42 12.65 -2.34
C LEU A 19 -28.82 11.78 -1.22
N PRO A 20 -27.94 10.81 -1.56
CA PRO A 20 -27.29 10.00 -0.57
C PRO A 20 -26.63 10.92 0.46
N SER A 21 -26.92 10.65 1.74
CA SER A 21 -26.38 11.39 2.89
C SER A 21 -24.86 11.34 2.80
N ARG A 22 -24.21 12.42 2.33
CA ARG A 22 -22.77 12.60 2.48
C ARG A 22 -22.45 12.50 3.96
N THR A 23 -21.39 11.78 4.32
CA THR A 23 -20.85 11.78 5.69
C THR A 23 -20.46 13.21 6.02
N GLN A 24 -21.35 13.94 6.68
CA GLN A 24 -21.09 15.32 7.02
C GLN A 24 -20.09 15.33 8.20
N VAL A 25 -18.80 15.47 7.86
CA VAL A 25 -17.76 15.69 8.87
C VAL A 25 -17.99 17.08 9.48
N PRO A 26 -18.08 17.21 10.81
CA PRO A 26 -18.28 18.50 11.47
C PRO A 26 -17.20 19.51 11.06
N ASP A 27 -17.56 20.78 10.94
CA ASP A 27 -16.63 21.85 10.50
C ASP A 27 -15.38 21.94 11.36
N GLU A 28 -15.50 21.80 12.69
CA GLU A 28 -14.33 21.75 13.60
C GLU A 28 -13.39 20.58 13.23
N THR A 29 -13.95 19.41 12.92
CA THR A 29 -13.16 18.25 12.50
C THR A 29 -12.51 18.47 11.13
N ARG A 30 -13.22 19.11 10.19
CA ARG A 30 -12.65 19.47 8.89
C ARG A 30 -11.46 20.43 9.04
N GLN A 31 -11.61 21.47 9.88
CA GLN A 31 -10.53 22.41 10.17
C GLN A 31 -9.32 21.73 10.84
N LEU A 32 -9.58 20.81 11.78
CA LEU A 32 -8.53 20.02 12.42
C LEU A 32 -7.78 19.14 11.40
N ALA A 33 -8.52 18.39 10.57
CA ALA A 33 -7.96 17.53 9.54
C ALA A 33 -7.12 18.32 8.52
N HIS A 34 -7.67 19.44 8.02
CA HIS A 34 -6.95 20.35 7.12
C HIS A 34 -5.64 20.84 7.74
N GLY A 35 -5.69 21.30 8.99
CA GLY A 35 -4.51 21.80 9.68
C GLY A 35 -3.45 20.75 9.99
N ILE A 36 -3.86 19.48 10.21
CA ILE A 36 -2.95 18.34 10.36
C ILE A 36 -2.31 18.01 9.02
N PHE A 37 -3.12 17.84 7.98
CA PHE A 37 -2.66 17.50 6.66
C PHE A 37 -1.69 18.52 6.08
N LYS A 38 -2.06 19.81 6.16
CA LYS A 38 -1.18 20.93 5.81
C LYS A 38 0.17 20.85 6.53
N GLN A 39 0.17 20.64 7.83
CA GLN A 39 1.41 20.55 8.61
C GLN A 39 2.29 19.38 8.18
N LEU A 40 1.68 18.22 7.90
CA LEU A 40 2.42 17.04 7.43
C LEU A 40 3.06 17.28 6.06
N ILE A 41 2.32 17.85 5.11
CA ILE A 41 2.86 18.15 3.77
C ILE A 41 4.00 19.17 3.83
N GLU A 42 3.87 20.22 4.64
CA GLU A 42 4.87 21.29 4.75
C GLU A 42 6.16 20.87 5.51
N ILE A 43 6.18 19.66 6.10
CA ILE A 43 7.40 19.07 6.65
C ILE A 43 8.03 18.15 5.60
N ASN A 44 9.20 18.52 5.09
CA ASN A 44 9.98 17.65 4.20
C ASN A 44 10.50 16.43 4.96
N THR A 45 10.08 15.24 4.53
CA THR A 45 10.42 13.95 5.12
C THR A 45 11.08 12.99 4.12
N THR A 46 11.68 13.53 3.04
CA THR A 46 12.49 12.75 2.09
C THR A 46 13.72 12.15 2.76
N ASP A 47 14.23 11.05 2.22
CA ASP A 47 15.41 10.37 2.78
C ASP A 47 16.67 11.24 2.72
N SER A 48 16.91 11.94 1.60
CA SER A 48 18.15 12.68 1.36
C SER A 48 18.34 13.86 2.32
N VAL A 49 17.34 14.74 2.45
CA VAL A 49 17.43 16.02 3.18
C VAL A 49 16.35 16.22 4.22
N GLY A 50 15.28 15.44 4.21
CA GLY A 50 14.13 15.56 5.09
C GLY A 50 14.41 15.11 6.53
N ASN A 51 13.43 15.31 7.40
CA ASN A 51 13.50 14.90 8.80
C ASN A 51 12.16 14.37 9.29
N ILE A 52 12.05 13.05 9.33
CA ILE A 52 10.83 12.33 9.76
C ILE A 52 10.53 12.59 11.23
N THR A 53 11.56 12.73 12.06
CA THR A 53 11.40 13.05 13.49
C THR A 53 10.62 14.35 13.71
N THR A 54 10.80 15.35 12.83
CA THR A 54 10.05 16.61 12.90
C THR A 54 8.55 16.38 12.72
N ALA A 55 8.16 15.50 11.78
CA ALA A 55 6.76 15.14 11.56
C ALA A 55 6.19 14.31 12.74
N ALA A 56 6.95 13.32 13.22
CA ALA A 56 6.57 12.51 14.39
C ALA A 56 6.34 13.36 15.63
N GLU A 57 7.26 14.30 15.95
CA GLU A 57 7.10 15.20 17.08
C GLU A 57 5.94 16.20 16.91
N ALA A 58 5.70 16.67 15.69
CA ALA A 58 4.56 17.54 15.40
C ALA A 58 3.22 16.82 15.68
N MET A 59 3.08 15.56 15.26
CA MET A 59 1.88 14.76 15.51
C MET A 59 1.77 14.37 16.99
N ALA A 60 2.87 14.02 17.65
CA ALA A 60 2.91 13.77 19.09
C ALA A 60 2.43 15.01 19.88
N LYS A 61 2.89 16.21 19.50
CA LYS A 61 2.42 17.46 20.12
C LYS A 61 0.91 17.65 19.99
N ARG A 62 0.34 17.38 18.80
CA ARG A 62 -1.12 17.49 18.60
C ARG A 62 -1.91 16.52 19.48
N LEU A 63 -1.40 15.30 19.68
CA LEU A 63 -2.01 14.32 20.58
C LEU A 63 -1.91 14.77 22.03
N ARG A 64 -0.77 15.30 22.48
CA ARG A 64 -0.59 15.90 23.82
C ARG A 64 -1.59 17.04 24.06
N ASP A 65 -1.67 17.98 23.10
CA ASP A 65 -2.59 19.12 23.16
C ASP A 65 -4.07 18.67 23.25
N ALA A 66 -4.39 17.48 22.70
CA ALA A 66 -5.71 16.85 22.78
C ALA A 66 -5.96 16.06 24.09
N GLY A 67 -4.97 15.98 24.98
CA GLY A 67 -5.11 15.35 26.30
C GLY A 67 -4.69 13.88 26.35
N PHE A 68 -3.88 13.40 25.40
CA PHE A 68 -3.17 12.12 25.57
C PHE A 68 -2.07 12.28 26.61
N SER A 69 -1.84 11.25 27.43
CA SER A 69 -0.80 11.29 28.45
C SER A 69 0.59 11.09 27.85
N GLU A 70 1.63 11.64 28.50
CA GLU A 70 3.02 11.37 28.10
C GLU A 70 3.38 9.89 28.16
N ALA A 71 2.74 9.14 29.05
CA ALA A 71 2.97 7.69 29.17
C ALA A 71 2.50 6.93 27.92
N ASP A 72 1.47 7.44 27.26
CA ASP A 72 0.83 6.83 26.09
C ASP A 72 1.47 7.23 24.76
N ILE A 73 2.42 8.19 24.77
CA ILE A 73 3.08 8.70 23.56
C ILE A 73 4.57 8.37 23.60
N LYS A 74 5.07 7.80 22.54
CA LYS A 74 6.50 7.49 22.34
C LYS A 74 6.95 8.07 20.99
N VAL A 75 8.05 8.85 21.02
CA VAL A 75 8.73 9.29 19.80
C VAL A 75 10.17 8.81 19.88
N THR A 76 10.49 7.77 19.13
CA THR A 76 11.81 7.13 19.17
C THR A 76 12.08 6.37 17.87
N GLY A 77 13.35 6.10 17.60
CA GLY A 77 13.75 5.44 16.35
C GLY A 77 15.24 5.17 16.31
N PRO A 78 15.73 4.59 15.20
CA PRO A 78 17.11 4.16 15.08
C PRO A 78 18.13 5.31 15.05
N ASN A 79 17.72 6.53 14.72
CA ASN A 79 18.57 7.72 14.73
C ASN A 79 17.76 9.00 14.87
N ASP A 80 18.43 10.15 14.97
CA ASP A 80 17.79 11.45 15.25
C ASP A 80 16.91 11.99 14.12
N ARG A 81 17.05 11.50 12.89
CA ARG A 81 16.21 11.92 11.74
C ARG A 81 15.06 10.96 11.46
N LYS A 82 15.09 9.75 12.01
CA LYS A 82 14.24 8.62 11.64
C LYS A 82 13.49 8.08 12.87
N LYS A 83 12.82 8.97 13.62
CA LYS A 83 12.01 8.54 14.77
C LYS A 83 10.57 8.27 14.34
N ASN A 84 9.99 7.25 14.94
CA ASN A 84 8.61 6.85 14.80
C ASN A 84 7.78 7.49 15.90
N LEU A 85 6.50 7.75 15.66
CA LEU A 85 5.50 8.03 16.68
C LEU A 85 4.71 6.76 16.97
N VAL A 86 4.61 6.36 18.23
CA VAL A 86 3.63 5.38 18.69
C VAL A 86 2.76 6.03 19.76
N ALA A 87 1.43 5.99 19.57
CA ALA A 87 0.51 6.50 20.57
C ALA A 87 -0.61 5.49 20.85
N ARG A 88 -0.94 5.31 22.14
CA ARG A 88 -1.96 4.38 22.64
C ARG A 88 -3.17 5.14 23.14
N PHE A 89 -4.33 4.80 22.63
CA PHE A 89 -5.63 5.23 23.13
C PHE A 89 -6.21 4.08 23.97
N GLY A 90 -6.22 4.25 25.30
CA GLY A 90 -6.64 3.23 26.23
C GLY A 90 -8.14 2.92 26.13
N GLY A 91 -8.46 1.64 26.11
CA GLY A 91 -9.82 1.09 26.15
C GLY A 91 -10.11 0.34 27.45
N THR A 92 -11.17 -0.48 27.43
CA THR A 92 -11.52 -1.32 28.59
C THR A 92 -10.66 -2.58 28.76
N GLY A 93 -9.82 -2.89 27.77
CA GLY A 93 -8.94 -4.06 27.78
C GLY A 93 -9.67 -5.41 27.65
N LYS A 94 -10.93 -5.43 27.20
CA LYS A 94 -11.70 -6.67 27.02
C LYS A 94 -11.19 -7.54 25.86
N ARG A 95 -10.56 -6.93 24.88
CA ARG A 95 -9.99 -7.57 23.69
C ARG A 95 -8.54 -7.08 23.49
N LYS A 96 -7.76 -7.81 22.69
CA LYS A 96 -6.41 -7.37 22.27
C LYS A 96 -6.50 -6.04 21.48
N PRO A 97 -5.45 -5.22 21.52
CA PRO A 97 -5.40 -3.96 20.78
C PRO A 97 -5.61 -4.12 19.27
N ILE A 98 -6.00 -3.03 18.60
CA ILE A 98 -5.87 -2.86 17.16
C ILE A 98 -4.71 -1.91 16.90
N LEU A 99 -3.83 -2.27 15.98
CA LEU A 99 -2.75 -1.42 15.48
C LEU A 99 -3.20 -0.74 14.19
N PHE A 100 -3.00 0.57 14.10
CA PHE A 100 -3.13 1.37 12.88
C PHE A 100 -1.73 1.87 12.50
N ILE A 101 -1.31 1.62 11.27
CA ILE A 101 -0.02 2.10 10.78
C ILE A 101 -0.16 3.02 9.58
N GLY A 102 0.80 3.93 9.44
CA GLY A 102 1.07 4.74 8.28
C GLY A 102 2.53 5.17 8.31
N HIS A 103 3.05 5.68 7.19
CA HIS A 103 4.42 6.16 7.12
C HIS A 103 4.50 7.67 6.91
N LEU A 104 5.47 8.29 7.58
CA LEU A 104 5.69 9.73 7.55
C LEU A 104 6.65 10.17 6.44
N ASP A 105 7.49 9.26 5.96
CA ASP A 105 8.44 9.55 4.88
C ASP A 105 7.73 9.66 3.52
N VAL A 106 8.41 10.24 2.58
CA VAL A 106 7.96 10.38 1.19
C VAL A 106 9.13 10.20 0.25
N VAL A 107 8.87 9.73 -0.97
CA VAL A 107 9.88 9.67 -2.03
C VAL A 107 10.43 11.05 -2.37
N GLU A 108 11.62 11.09 -2.98
CA GLU A 108 12.27 12.32 -3.39
C GLU A 108 11.38 13.18 -4.30
N ALA A 109 11.42 14.50 -4.08
CA ALA A 109 10.70 15.48 -4.88
C ALA A 109 11.58 16.69 -5.14
N LEU A 110 12.07 16.81 -6.38
CA LEU A 110 12.91 17.92 -6.79
C LEU A 110 12.02 19.09 -7.23
N ARG A 111 12.25 20.28 -6.64
CA ARG A 111 11.50 21.50 -6.99
C ARG A 111 11.49 21.79 -8.50
N SER A 112 12.58 21.45 -9.21
CA SER A 112 12.73 21.63 -10.67
C SER A 112 11.72 20.80 -11.49
N ASP A 113 11.22 19.71 -10.93
CA ASP A 113 10.36 18.77 -11.65
C ASP A 113 8.87 19.06 -11.42
N TRP A 114 8.57 19.91 -10.42
CA TRP A 114 7.22 20.24 -10.01
C TRP A 114 6.78 21.63 -10.50
N THR A 115 5.49 21.79 -10.78
CA THR A 115 4.88 23.08 -11.13
C THR A 115 4.94 24.05 -9.95
N THR A 116 4.70 23.56 -8.73
CA THR A 116 4.78 24.30 -7.47
C THR A 116 5.85 23.69 -6.55
N ASP A 117 6.13 24.28 -5.40
CA ASP A 117 6.98 23.62 -4.41
C ASP A 117 6.29 22.35 -3.90
N PRO A 118 6.95 21.17 -3.93
CA PRO A 118 6.35 19.92 -3.47
C PRO A 118 5.99 19.93 -1.97
N PHE A 119 6.58 20.83 -1.17
CA PHE A 119 6.33 20.95 0.26
C PHE A 119 5.53 22.21 0.62
N ASP A 120 4.91 22.86 -0.35
CA ASP A 120 3.86 23.86 -0.14
C ASP A 120 2.50 23.17 -0.27
N PHE A 121 1.71 23.20 0.82
CA PHE A 121 0.33 22.66 0.77
C PHE A 121 -0.60 23.64 0.05
N ILE A 122 -1.05 23.25 -1.14
CA ILE A 122 -1.88 24.10 -2.01
C ILE A 122 -3.26 23.49 -2.17
N GLU A 123 -4.32 24.26 -1.83
CA GLU A 123 -5.69 23.92 -2.19
C GLU A 123 -6.09 24.70 -3.44
N LYS A 124 -6.34 23.97 -4.53
CA LYS A 124 -6.70 24.56 -5.82
C LYS A 124 -7.56 23.62 -6.66
N ASP A 125 -8.53 24.15 -7.38
CA ASP A 125 -9.38 23.42 -8.33
C ASP A 125 -10.04 22.16 -7.75
N GLY A 126 -10.34 22.14 -6.44
CA GLY A 126 -10.94 21.01 -5.74
C GLY A 126 -9.96 19.92 -5.30
N TYR A 127 -8.65 20.19 -5.37
CA TYR A 127 -7.58 19.28 -4.94
C TYR A 127 -6.65 19.92 -3.92
N PHE A 128 -6.09 19.08 -3.06
CA PHE A 128 -4.89 19.38 -2.26
C PHE A 128 -3.67 18.87 -3.01
N TYR A 129 -2.67 19.74 -3.20
CA TYR A 129 -1.41 19.43 -3.87
C TYR A 129 -0.27 19.43 -2.87
N GLY A 130 0.70 18.54 -3.09
CA GLY A 130 1.96 18.44 -2.34
C GLY A 130 2.47 17.00 -2.33
N ARG A 131 3.75 16.79 -2.10
CA ARG A 131 4.34 15.45 -1.96
C ARG A 131 3.82 14.77 -0.70
N GLY A 132 3.29 13.54 -0.85
CA GLY A 132 2.64 12.79 0.21
C GLY A 132 1.14 13.08 0.34
N THR A 133 0.52 13.75 -0.65
CA THR A 133 -0.94 13.95 -0.64
C THR A 133 -1.71 12.71 -1.06
N GLU A 134 -1.08 11.76 -1.77
CA GLU A 134 -1.63 10.49 -2.21
C GLU A 134 -0.93 9.29 -1.55
N ASP A 135 0.35 9.49 -1.13
CA ASP A 135 1.19 8.46 -0.52
C ASP A 135 2.10 9.07 0.55
N MET A 136 1.77 8.89 1.88
CA MET A 136 0.42 8.59 2.42
C MET A 136 0.08 9.51 3.61
N LYS A 137 0.56 10.79 3.58
CA LYS A 137 0.32 11.75 4.68
C LYS A 137 -1.16 12.10 4.88
N GLU A 138 -2.01 11.87 3.87
CA GLU A 138 -3.47 11.98 3.99
C GLU A 138 -4.01 10.92 4.95
N GLY A 139 -3.51 9.67 4.89
CA GLY A 139 -3.85 8.59 5.80
C GLY A 139 -3.40 8.89 7.23
N ASP A 140 -2.19 9.40 7.40
CA ASP A 140 -1.68 9.87 8.69
C ASP A 140 -2.57 10.97 9.27
N ALA A 141 -2.99 11.93 8.44
CA ALA A 141 -3.89 13.01 8.85
C ALA A 141 -5.27 12.48 9.25
N ILE A 142 -5.80 11.48 8.52
CA ILE A 142 -7.05 10.79 8.87
C ILE A 142 -6.95 10.13 10.25
N LEU A 143 -5.86 9.39 10.50
CA LEU A 143 -5.63 8.70 11.79
C LEU A 143 -5.56 9.69 12.94
N ILE A 144 -4.65 10.66 12.87
CA ILE A 144 -4.43 11.63 13.96
C ILE A 144 -5.69 12.46 14.22
N THR A 145 -6.40 12.89 13.17
CA THR A 145 -7.67 13.62 13.32
C THR A 145 -8.70 12.80 14.09
N ASN A 146 -8.87 11.52 13.73
CA ASN A 146 -9.88 10.67 14.35
C ASN A 146 -9.51 10.28 15.78
N PHE A 147 -8.25 10.05 16.08
CA PHE A 147 -7.78 9.81 17.45
C PHE A 147 -8.03 11.04 18.34
N ILE A 148 -7.72 12.24 17.86
CA ILE A 148 -8.01 13.50 18.59
C ILE A 148 -9.52 13.69 18.78
N ARG A 149 -10.31 13.45 17.74
CA ARG A 149 -11.76 13.55 17.80
C ARG A 149 -12.36 12.60 18.84
N LEU A 150 -11.99 11.33 18.81
CA LEU A 150 -12.45 10.31 19.75
C LEU A 150 -12.07 10.68 21.19
N LYS A 151 -10.86 11.22 21.40
CA LYS A 151 -10.41 11.69 22.72
C LYS A 151 -11.27 12.83 23.24
N LYS A 152 -11.54 13.84 22.41
CA LYS A 152 -12.41 14.97 22.75
C LYS A 152 -13.86 14.56 23.06
N GLU A 153 -14.37 13.55 22.33
CA GLU A 153 -15.71 12.99 22.54
C GLU A 153 -15.81 12.13 23.81
N GLY A 154 -14.69 11.84 24.51
CA GLY A 154 -14.66 10.93 25.65
C GLY A 154 -15.01 9.49 25.29
N TYR A 155 -14.71 9.07 24.03
CA TYR A 155 -14.99 7.71 23.57
C TYR A 155 -14.20 6.69 24.40
N LEU A 156 -14.85 5.59 24.77
CA LEU A 156 -14.23 4.47 25.49
C LEU A 156 -14.36 3.20 24.65
N PRO A 157 -13.30 2.80 23.92
CA PRO A 157 -13.31 1.56 23.15
C PRO A 157 -13.25 0.32 24.04
N ASP A 158 -13.68 -0.82 23.53
CA ASP A 158 -13.59 -2.11 24.23
C ASP A 158 -12.17 -2.70 24.28
N ARG A 159 -11.25 -2.14 23.49
CA ARG A 159 -9.84 -2.50 23.37
C ARG A 159 -8.97 -1.25 23.19
N ASP A 160 -7.69 -1.37 23.46
CA ASP A 160 -6.77 -0.29 23.15
C ASP A 160 -6.66 -0.11 21.62
N LEU A 161 -6.52 1.15 21.19
CA LEU A 161 -6.18 1.51 19.83
C LEU A 161 -4.77 2.05 19.82
N ILE A 162 -3.93 1.53 18.96
CA ILE A 162 -2.54 1.93 18.81
C ILE A 162 -2.39 2.58 17.43
N VAL A 163 -1.84 3.77 17.36
CA VAL A 163 -1.38 4.37 16.10
C VAL A 163 0.14 4.39 16.08
N ALA A 164 0.74 3.89 15.01
CA ALA A 164 2.17 3.99 14.76
C ALA A 164 2.40 4.68 13.42
N LEU A 165 2.98 5.89 13.44
CA LEU A 165 3.43 6.59 12.26
C LEU A 165 4.94 6.40 12.15
N THR A 166 5.39 5.80 11.06
CA THR A 166 6.72 5.20 10.95
C THR A 166 7.61 5.86 9.91
N ALA A 167 8.86 5.50 9.89
CA ALA A 167 9.90 6.02 9.01
C ALA A 167 10.33 4.98 8.00
N ASP A 168 10.84 5.45 6.84
CA ASP A 168 11.55 4.64 5.84
C ASP A 168 10.73 3.45 5.28
N GLU A 169 9.46 3.66 4.97
CA GLU A 169 8.68 2.74 4.14
C GLU A 169 9.17 2.83 2.69
N GLU A 170 9.26 4.04 2.17
CA GLU A 170 9.58 4.39 0.79
C GLU A 170 11.04 4.15 0.40
N GLY A 171 11.89 4.02 1.38
CA GLY A 171 13.31 3.81 1.13
C GLY A 171 14.15 4.08 2.36
N GLY A 172 15.46 3.86 2.20
CA GLY A 172 16.38 3.95 3.32
C GLY A 172 16.63 2.60 3.98
N SER A 173 17.30 2.62 5.12
CA SER A 173 17.72 1.40 5.82
C SER A 173 17.15 1.29 7.23
N ALA A 174 16.27 2.23 7.61
CA ALA A 174 15.82 2.43 8.99
C ALA A 174 14.30 2.24 9.13
N ASN A 175 13.70 1.29 8.37
CA ASN A 175 12.26 1.04 8.37
C ASN A 175 11.71 0.96 9.79
N GLY A 176 10.70 1.79 10.06
CA GLY A 176 10.19 2.02 11.40
C GLY A 176 9.40 0.87 11.97
N VAL A 177 8.60 0.16 11.15
CA VAL A 177 7.82 -1.00 11.61
C VAL A 177 8.75 -2.15 11.95
N ASP A 178 9.74 -2.45 11.09
CA ASP A 178 10.76 -3.47 11.36
C ASP A 178 11.54 -3.14 12.64
N TRP A 179 11.92 -1.87 12.80
CA TRP A 179 12.63 -1.41 14.00
C TRP A 179 11.77 -1.56 15.27
N LEU A 180 10.50 -1.15 15.24
CA LEU A 180 9.57 -1.29 16.37
C LEU A 180 9.35 -2.76 16.75
N LEU A 181 9.19 -3.65 15.78
CA LEU A 181 9.01 -5.08 16.02
C LEU A 181 10.24 -5.73 16.66
N ARG A 182 11.44 -5.23 16.36
CA ARG A 182 12.68 -5.75 16.95
C ARG A 182 13.02 -5.17 18.32
N GLU A 183 12.82 -3.87 18.51
CA GLU A 183 13.27 -3.16 19.71
C GLU A 183 12.15 -2.96 20.75
N HIS A 184 10.90 -2.83 20.30
CA HIS A 184 9.76 -2.52 21.15
C HIS A 184 8.48 -3.26 20.72
N PRO A 185 8.53 -4.60 20.57
CA PRO A 185 7.38 -5.36 20.06
C PRO A 185 6.11 -5.20 20.94
N ASP A 186 6.26 -5.00 22.23
CA ASP A 186 5.18 -4.78 23.19
C ASP A 186 4.39 -3.48 22.95
N TRP A 187 4.98 -2.49 22.28
CA TRP A 187 4.28 -1.24 22.00
C TRP A 187 3.26 -1.36 20.87
N ILE A 188 3.49 -2.29 19.95
CA ILE A 188 2.67 -2.51 18.77
C ILE A 188 2.08 -3.93 18.69
N ASP A 189 2.14 -4.72 19.79
CA ASP A 189 1.44 -6.01 19.85
C ASP A 189 -0.07 -5.78 19.75
N ALA A 190 -0.70 -6.43 18.77
CA ALA A 190 -2.10 -6.25 18.45
C ALA A 190 -2.75 -7.55 17.95
N GLU A 191 -4.07 -7.62 17.99
CA GLU A 191 -4.83 -8.72 17.40
C GLU A 191 -4.71 -8.74 15.89
N TYR A 192 -4.77 -7.55 15.30
CA TYR A 192 -4.54 -7.30 13.87
C TYR A 192 -4.12 -5.84 13.64
N CYS A 193 -3.64 -5.58 12.45
CA CYS A 193 -3.19 -4.27 12.01
C CYS A 193 -4.06 -3.77 10.83
N ILE A 194 -4.41 -2.48 10.85
CA ILE A 194 -4.96 -1.73 9.72
C ILE A 194 -3.86 -0.82 9.19
N ASN A 195 -3.47 -1.02 7.94
CA ASN A 195 -2.50 -0.19 7.24
C ASN A 195 -3.24 0.77 6.30
N LEU A 196 -3.11 2.08 6.49
CA LEU A 196 -3.79 3.05 5.64
C LEU A 196 -3.07 3.29 4.31
N ASP A 197 -1.85 2.81 4.19
CA ASP A 197 -1.00 2.87 3.00
C ASP A 197 -1.40 1.89 1.88
N ALA A 198 -2.54 1.24 1.98
CA ALA A 198 -2.91 0.19 1.04
C ALA A 198 -4.42 -0.06 1.03
N GLY A 199 -4.89 -0.87 0.07
CA GLY A 199 -6.31 -1.20 -0.03
C GLY A 199 -7.12 -0.05 -0.60
N GLU A 200 -6.67 0.50 -1.71
CA GLU A 200 -7.23 1.67 -2.37
C GLU A 200 -8.72 1.48 -2.66
N PHE A 201 -9.48 2.54 -2.46
CA PHE A 201 -10.84 2.63 -2.93
C PHE A 201 -10.83 3.30 -4.31
N GLU A 202 -11.35 2.61 -5.31
CA GLU A 202 -11.29 3.04 -6.70
C GLU A 202 -12.54 3.80 -7.13
N LYS A 203 -12.35 4.90 -7.85
CA LYS A 203 -13.40 5.62 -8.55
C LYS A 203 -12.97 5.96 -9.99
N ASP A 204 -13.94 6.13 -10.87
CA ASP A 204 -13.79 6.77 -12.18
C ASP A 204 -14.55 8.08 -12.15
N LYS A 205 -13.84 9.18 -11.98
CA LYS A 205 -14.40 10.52 -11.71
C LYS A 205 -15.30 10.52 -10.46
N ASP A 206 -16.60 10.73 -10.64
CA ASP A 206 -17.58 10.75 -9.54
C ASP A 206 -18.17 9.36 -9.22
N LYS A 207 -17.88 8.35 -10.04
CA LYS A 207 -18.41 7.00 -9.86
C LYS A 207 -17.47 6.16 -9.01
N ARG A 208 -17.87 5.84 -7.77
CA ARG A 208 -17.19 4.87 -6.92
C ARG A 208 -17.35 3.47 -7.50
N LEU A 209 -16.23 2.75 -7.69
CA LEU A 209 -16.19 1.44 -8.34
C LEU A 209 -16.13 0.32 -7.31
N LEU A 210 -15.20 0.38 -6.38
CA LEU A 210 -15.00 -0.60 -5.33
C LEU A 210 -14.26 0.01 -4.14
N ALA A 211 -14.38 -0.65 -2.97
CA ALA A 211 -13.53 -0.42 -1.81
C ALA A 211 -12.61 -1.64 -1.64
N GLY A 212 -11.31 -1.40 -1.64
CA GLY A 212 -10.30 -2.44 -1.47
C GLY A 212 -10.12 -2.82 0.01
N ILE A 213 -9.85 -4.10 0.27
CA ILE A 213 -9.25 -4.57 1.51
C ILE A 213 -8.04 -5.42 1.12
N GLN A 214 -6.85 -4.86 1.27
CA GLN A 214 -5.62 -5.57 0.94
C GLN A 214 -5.25 -6.53 2.07
N ALA A 215 -5.36 -7.82 1.82
CA ALA A 215 -5.00 -8.86 2.79
C ALA A 215 -3.74 -9.64 2.36
N SER A 216 -3.10 -9.24 1.28
CA SER A 216 -1.92 -9.88 0.74
C SER A 216 -1.10 -8.91 -0.11
N GLU A 217 0.20 -9.19 -0.26
CA GLU A 217 1.09 -8.42 -1.14
C GLU A 217 2.22 -9.29 -1.65
N LYS A 218 2.85 -8.88 -2.75
CA LYS A 218 4.04 -9.55 -3.30
C LYS A 218 5.26 -9.30 -2.41
N VAL A 219 6.16 -10.28 -2.39
CA VAL A 219 7.45 -10.12 -1.72
C VAL A 219 8.47 -9.56 -2.69
N TYR A 220 9.02 -8.40 -2.39
CA TYR A 220 10.09 -7.76 -3.15
C TYR A 220 11.43 -8.45 -2.87
N VAL A 221 12.09 -8.96 -3.91
CA VAL A 221 13.42 -9.55 -3.81
C VAL A 221 14.26 -9.16 -5.03
N ASP A 222 15.44 -8.63 -4.80
CA ASP A 222 16.43 -8.45 -5.85
C ASP A 222 17.39 -9.64 -5.91
N PHE A 223 17.59 -10.18 -7.11
CA PHE A 223 18.60 -11.18 -7.40
C PHE A 223 19.69 -10.60 -8.29
N GLN A 224 20.95 -10.79 -7.89
CA GLN A 224 22.08 -10.48 -8.75
C GLN A 224 22.42 -11.68 -9.62
N PHE A 225 22.37 -11.49 -10.92
CA PHE A 225 22.94 -12.42 -11.91
C PHE A 225 24.34 -11.94 -12.23
N GLU A 226 25.33 -12.80 -12.09
CA GLU A 226 26.72 -12.44 -12.33
C GLU A 226 27.41 -13.51 -13.18
N SER A 227 28.14 -13.08 -14.19
CA SER A 227 29.07 -13.92 -14.95
C SER A 227 30.48 -13.36 -14.87
N LEU A 228 31.43 -14.22 -14.58
CA LEU A 228 32.86 -13.91 -14.51
C LEU A 228 33.62 -14.59 -15.64
N ASN A 229 34.68 -13.91 -16.15
CA ASN A 229 35.53 -14.39 -17.23
C ASN A 229 36.96 -13.86 -17.03
N PRO A 230 38.02 -14.57 -17.45
CA PRO A 230 39.38 -14.07 -17.35
C PRO A 230 39.62 -12.78 -18.17
N GLY A 231 38.76 -12.47 -19.15
CA GLY A 231 38.97 -11.36 -20.10
C GLY A 231 39.92 -11.73 -21.23
N GLY A 232 40.41 -10.72 -21.95
CA GLY A 232 41.33 -10.86 -23.06
C GLY A 232 41.29 -9.71 -24.03
N HIS A 233 42.12 -9.77 -25.07
CA HIS A 233 42.14 -8.75 -26.12
C HIS A 233 41.01 -8.98 -27.13
N SER A 234 40.24 -7.95 -27.46
CA SER A 234 39.06 -8.09 -28.33
C SER A 234 39.36 -8.50 -29.77
N SER A 235 40.60 -8.36 -30.24
CA SER A 235 41.00 -8.85 -31.55
C SER A 235 41.13 -10.37 -31.64
N VAL A 236 41.09 -11.06 -30.49
CA VAL A 236 41.07 -12.51 -30.40
C VAL A 236 39.77 -12.90 -29.70
N PRO A 237 38.63 -12.88 -30.40
CA PRO A 237 37.31 -13.12 -29.79
C PRO A 237 37.19 -14.56 -29.27
N SER A 238 36.60 -14.69 -28.10
CA SER A 238 36.26 -15.97 -27.50
C SER A 238 34.75 -16.13 -27.39
N PRO A 239 34.18 -17.33 -27.64
CA PRO A 239 32.79 -17.61 -27.35
C PRO A 239 32.51 -17.62 -25.85
N ASP A 240 33.52 -17.89 -25.02
CA ASP A 240 33.46 -17.75 -23.55
C ASP A 240 33.61 -16.26 -23.19
N ASN A 241 32.47 -15.57 -22.98
CA ASN A 241 32.40 -14.13 -22.75
C ASN A 241 31.31 -13.86 -21.70
N ALA A 242 31.68 -13.12 -20.66
CA ALA A 242 30.76 -12.84 -19.53
C ALA A 242 29.47 -12.15 -19.97
N ILE A 243 29.54 -11.22 -20.94
CA ILE A 243 28.33 -10.55 -21.46
C ILE A 243 27.45 -11.56 -22.21
N TYR A 244 28.02 -12.49 -22.99
CA TYR A 244 27.23 -13.46 -23.77
C TYR A 244 26.53 -14.47 -22.85
N HIS A 245 27.20 -14.95 -21.80
CA HIS A 245 26.60 -15.82 -20.78
C HIS A 245 25.43 -15.13 -20.10
N LEU A 246 25.62 -13.90 -19.60
CA LEU A 246 24.58 -13.12 -18.95
C LEU A 246 23.41 -12.83 -19.90
N ALA A 247 23.68 -12.35 -21.11
CA ALA A 247 22.65 -12.05 -22.11
C ALA A 247 21.80 -13.30 -22.45
N GLY A 248 22.45 -14.45 -22.61
CA GLY A 248 21.75 -15.72 -22.82
C GLY A 248 20.85 -16.13 -21.65
N ALA A 249 21.28 -15.94 -20.40
CA ALA A 249 20.47 -16.18 -19.22
C ALA A 249 19.25 -15.25 -19.15
N LEU A 250 19.45 -13.94 -19.42
CA LEU A 250 18.37 -12.96 -19.42
C LEU A 250 17.35 -13.20 -20.55
N ALA A 251 17.80 -13.62 -21.73
CA ALA A 251 16.92 -13.97 -22.85
C ALA A 251 16.05 -15.20 -22.51
N ARG A 252 16.58 -16.19 -21.79
CA ARG A 252 15.78 -17.32 -21.29
C ARG A 252 14.79 -16.89 -20.21
N LEU A 253 15.20 -16.00 -19.31
CA LEU A 253 14.30 -15.43 -18.29
C LEU A 253 13.13 -14.67 -18.93
N GLN A 254 13.38 -13.86 -19.95
CA GLN A 254 12.34 -13.13 -20.68
C GLN A 254 11.23 -14.04 -21.22
N SER A 255 11.58 -15.26 -21.61
CA SER A 255 10.66 -16.24 -22.19
C SER A 255 10.03 -17.18 -21.16
N PHE A 256 10.41 -17.05 -19.89
CA PHE A 256 9.93 -17.91 -18.82
C PHE A 256 8.75 -17.31 -18.08
N SER A 257 7.75 -18.12 -17.79
CA SER A 257 6.64 -17.78 -16.92
C SER A 257 6.63 -18.70 -15.72
N PHE A 258 6.58 -18.14 -14.51
CA PHE A 258 6.40 -18.93 -13.30
C PHE A 258 5.04 -19.63 -13.30
N PRO A 259 4.90 -20.75 -12.58
CA PRO A 259 3.63 -21.47 -12.49
C PRO A 259 2.48 -20.61 -11.99
N LEU A 260 1.25 -20.92 -12.46
CA LEU A 260 0.02 -20.32 -11.97
C LEU A 260 -0.16 -20.58 -10.47
N LYS A 261 -0.46 -19.52 -9.72
CA LYS A 261 -0.76 -19.56 -8.29
C LYS A 261 -2.00 -18.76 -7.96
N ILE A 262 -2.81 -19.31 -7.07
CA ILE A 262 -4.01 -18.65 -6.53
C ILE A 262 -4.10 -19.00 -5.05
N ASN A 263 -4.20 -17.96 -4.21
CA ASN A 263 -4.55 -18.06 -2.79
C ASN A 263 -6.01 -17.65 -2.56
N GLU A 264 -6.45 -17.63 -1.33
CA GLU A 264 -7.81 -17.21 -0.95
C GLU A 264 -8.12 -15.78 -1.41
N ILE A 265 -7.16 -14.87 -1.25
CA ILE A 265 -7.32 -13.44 -1.55
C ILE A 265 -7.49 -13.23 -3.06
N THR A 266 -6.58 -13.77 -3.87
CA THR A 266 -6.66 -13.63 -5.33
C THR A 266 -7.88 -14.35 -5.91
N ARG A 267 -8.31 -15.45 -5.30
CA ARG A 267 -9.58 -16.12 -5.65
C ARG A 267 -10.76 -15.20 -5.42
N SER A 268 -10.88 -14.64 -4.20
CA SER A 268 -11.94 -13.69 -3.84
C SER A 268 -11.92 -12.46 -4.75
N TYR A 269 -10.72 -11.96 -5.08
CA TYR A 269 -10.55 -10.87 -6.05
C TYR A 269 -11.21 -11.20 -7.40
N PHE A 270 -10.86 -12.33 -8.01
CA PHE A 270 -11.42 -12.72 -9.31
C PHE A 270 -12.92 -13.01 -9.24
N GLU A 271 -13.41 -13.64 -8.18
CA GLU A 271 -14.86 -13.87 -7.98
C GLU A 271 -15.66 -12.58 -7.93
N LYS A 272 -15.22 -11.63 -7.09
CA LYS A 272 -15.90 -10.34 -6.90
C LYS A 272 -15.82 -9.45 -8.15
N ASN A 273 -14.63 -9.33 -8.75
CA ASN A 273 -14.47 -8.54 -9.96
C ASN A 273 -15.18 -9.11 -11.17
N ALA A 274 -15.36 -10.43 -11.27
CA ALA A 274 -16.14 -11.06 -12.33
C ALA A 274 -17.60 -10.58 -12.41
N VAL A 275 -18.14 -10.00 -11.35
CA VAL A 275 -19.49 -9.41 -11.32
C VAL A 275 -19.48 -7.98 -11.88
N LEU A 276 -18.35 -7.27 -11.73
CA LEU A 276 -18.15 -5.90 -12.18
C LEU A 276 -17.75 -5.82 -13.65
N MET A 277 -17.24 -6.92 -14.21
CA MET A 277 -16.76 -7.02 -15.59
C MET A 277 -17.80 -7.66 -16.52
N THR A 278 -17.58 -7.57 -17.82
CA THR A 278 -18.45 -8.16 -18.86
C THR A 278 -17.66 -8.98 -19.87
N GLY A 279 -18.34 -9.79 -20.67
CA GLY A 279 -17.74 -10.55 -21.79
C GLY A 279 -16.76 -11.62 -21.36
N GLN A 280 -15.70 -11.82 -22.17
CA GLN A 280 -14.73 -12.91 -21.97
C GLN A 280 -13.92 -12.74 -20.67
N VAL A 281 -13.54 -11.49 -20.31
CA VAL A 281 -12.79 -11.23 -19.09
C VAL A 281 -13.56 -11.67 -17.84
N ALA A 282 -14.86 -11.38 -17.77
CA ALA A 282 -15.71 -11.83 -16.66
C ALA A 282 -15.84 -13.37 -16.62
N ALA A 283 -15.90 -14.04 -17.79
CA ALA A 283 -15.95 -15.49 -17.87
C ALA A 283 -14.62 -16.12 -17.39
N ASP A 284 -13.49 -15.55 -17.82
CA ASP A 284 -12.17 -15.98 -17.44
C ASP A 284 -11.89 -15.79 -15.94
N MET A 285 -12.28 -14.66 -15.36
CA MET A 285 -12.20 -14.42 -13.92
C MET A 285 -12.96 -15.47 -13.12
N ARG A 286 -14.20 -15.80 -13.53
CA ARG A 286 -14.98 -16.88 -12.89
C ARG A 286 -14.34 -18.26 -13.07
N ALA A 287 -13.70 -18.50 -14.20
CA ALA A 287 -13.06 -19.80 -14.48
C ALA A 287 -11.76 -19.98 -13.70
N VAL A 288 -10.95 -18.92 -13.57
CA VAL A 288 -9.70 -18.96 -12.82
C VAL A 288 -9.93 -19.04 -11.30
N ALA A 289 -11.04 -18.52 -10.81
CA ALA A 289 -11.43 -18.59 -9.40
C ALA A 289 -11.88 -20.01 -8.95
N LYS A 290 -12.15 -20.93 -9.86
CA LYS A 290 -12.53 -22.31 -9.52
C LYS A 290 -11.37 -23.10 -8.90
N GLN A 291 -11.70 -24.26 -8.32
CA GLN A 291 -10.73 -25.25 -7.83
C GLN A 291 -10.92 -26.59 -8.57
N PRO A 292 -9.94 -27.04 -9.38
CA PRO A 292 -8.72 -26.31 -9.75
C PRO A 292 -9.02 -25.12 -10.66
N PRO A 293 -8.13 -24.12 -10.74
CA PRO A 293 -8.28 -22.99 -11.66
C PRO A 293 -8.15 -23.46 -13.12
N ASP A 294 -8.90 -22.83 -14.04
CA ASP A 294 -8.82 -23.11 -15.46
C ASP A 294 -7.52 -22.54 -16.08
N PRO A 295 -6.60 -23.36 -16.61
CA PRO A 295 -5.33 -22.87 -17.14
C PRO A 295 -5.48 -22.00 -18.39
N ALA A 296 -6.48 -22.28 -19.25
CA ALA A 296 -6.69 -21.51 -20.47
C ALA A 296 -7.26 -20.10 -20.14
N ALA A 297 -8.14 -20.02 -19.16
CA ALA A 297 -8.61 -18.72 -18.64
C ALA A 297 -7.46 -17.92 -18.00
N ALA A 298 -6.62 -18.59 -17.20
CA ALA A 298 -5.44 -17.98 -16.61
C ALA A 298 -4.48 -17.44 -17.68
N GLN A 299 -4.22 -18.19 -18.74
CA GLN A 299 -3.37 -17.76 -19.85
C GLN A 299 -3.93 -16.50 -20.56
N ARG A 300 -5.26 -16.44 -20.78
CA ARG A 300 -5.87 -15.26 -21.40
C ARG A 300 -5.80 -14.03 -20.48
N LEU A 301 -6.08 -14.18 -19.18
CA LEU A 301 -5.93 -13.11 -18.21
C LEU A 301 -4.48 -12.64 -18.11
N SER A 302 -3.50 -13.54 -18.14
CA SER A 302 -2.07 -13.23 -18.08
C SER A 302 -1.55 -12.43 -19.29
N ALA A 303 -2.33 -12.28 -20.36
CA ALA A 303 -2.02 -11.36 -21.44
C ALA A 303 -2.10 -9.88 -21.00
N VAL A 304 -2.82 -9.59 -19.91
CA VAL A 304 -2.87 -8.27 -19.26
C VAL A 304 -1.83 -8.26 -18.14
N PRO A 305 -0.83 -7.35 -18.15
CA PRO A 305 0.26 -7.33 -17.17
C PRO A 305 -0.21 -7.33 -15.72
N TYR A 306 -1.24 -6.58 -15.39
CA TYR A 306 -1.82 -6.53 -14.05
C TYR A 306 -2.33 -7.90 -13.59
N TYR A 307 -3.16 -8.58 -14.40
CA TYR A 307 -3.68 -9.90 -14.03
C TYR A 307 -2.58 -10.97 -14.03
N ASN A 308 -1.57 -10.84 -14.90
CA ASN A 308 -0.39 -11.70 -14.86
C ASN A 308 0.31 -11.61 -13.51
N SER A 309 0.48 -10.38 -12.98
CA SER A 309 1.11 -10.17 -11.68
C SER A 309 0.29 -10.73 -10.52
N LEU A 310 -1.05 -10.78 -10.62
CA LEU A 310 -1.91 -11.42 -9.61
C LEU A 310 -1.90 -12.94 -9.65
N LEU A 311 -1.45 -13.55 -10.75
CA LEU A 311 -1.51 -14.99 -11.01
C LEU A 311 -0.14 -15.68 -10.92
N HIS A 312 0.97 -14.94 -10.93
CA HIS A 312 2.31 -15.49 -11.01
C HIS A 312 3.31 -14.74 -10.14
N THR A 313 4.36 -15.41 -9.70
CA THR A 313 5.63 -14.74 -9.38
C THR A 313 6.16 -14.12 -10.67
N THR A 314 6.64 -12.89 -10.62
CA THR A 314 7.15 -12.16 -11.78
C THR A 314 8.57 -11.67 -11.50
N CYS A 315 9.45 -11.81 -12.49
CA CYS A 315 10.84 -11.35 -12.39
C CYS A 315 11.21 -10.57 -13.65
N VAL A 316 11.90 -9.44 -13.47
CA VAL A 316 12.31 -8.54 -14.56
C VAL A 316 13.72 -8.01 -14.32
N ALA A 317 14.56 -7.98 -15.35
CA ALA A 317 15.86 -7.32 -15.27
C ALA A 317 15.67 -5.80 -15.26
N THR A 318 16.24 -5.13 -14.26
CA THR A 318 16.09 -3.67 -14.03
C THR A 318 17.40 -2.90 -14.21
N VAL A 319 18.54 -3.52 -13.93
CA VAL A 319 19.86 -2.90 -14.06
C VAL A 319 20.80 -3.87 -14.77
N LEU A 320 21.63 -3.36 -15.68
CA LEU A 320 22.63 -4.15 -16.43
C LEU A 320 23.96 -3.41 -16.45
N SER A 321 25.05 -4.13 -16.19
CA SER A 321 26.41 -3.63 -16.31
C SER A 321 27.34 -4.72 -16.85
N GLY A 322 28.39 -4.31 -17.62
CA GLY A 322 29.36 -5.28 -18.13
C GLY A 322 30.46 -4.63 -18.95
N GLY A 323 31.67 -5.19 -18.85
CA GLY A 323 32.86 -4.68 -19.50
C GLY A 323 33.46 -3.41 -18.86
N HIS A 324 34.68 -3.07 -19.23
CA HIS A 324 35.40 -1.91 -18.71
C HIS A 324 36.14 -1.14 -19.80
N ALA A 325 36.33 -1.74 -20.99
CA ALA A 325 37.00 -1.09 -22.12
C ALA A 325 36.48 -1.66 -23.45
N PRO A 326 36.36 -0.84 -24.51
CA PRO A 326 35.83 -1.25 -25.81
C PRO A 326 36.70 -2.27 -26.55
N ASN A 327 37.97 -2.36 -26.20
CA ASN A 327 38.96 -3.26 -26.84
C ASN A 327 39.36 -4.45 -25.96
N ALA A 328 38.60 -4.73 -24.87
CA ALA A 328 38.85 -5.85 -23.98
C ALA A 328 37.63 -6.74 -23.85
N LEU A 329 37.84 -8.07 -23.74
CA LEU A 329 36.79 -9.00 -23.36
C LEU A 329 36.38 -8.71 -21.91
N PRO A 330 35.07 -8.71 -21.60
CA PRO A 330 34.56 -8.36 -20.28
C PRO A 330 34.97 -9.41 -19.23
N GLN A 331 35.54 -8.95 -18.11
CA GLN A 331 35.86 -9.81 -16.97
C GLN A 331 34.65 -10.07 -16.08
N THR A 332 33.68 -9.17 -16.12
CA THR A 332 32.45 -9.25 -15.32
C THR A 332 31.28 -8.72 -16.11
N ALA A 333 30.14 -9.39 -16.02
CA ALA A 333 28.84 -8.86 -16.42
C ALA A 333 27.84 -9.16 -15.31
N ARG A 334 26.99 -8.17 -14.97
CA ARG A 334 26.00 -8.26 -13.89
C ARG A 334 24.66 -7.71 -14.33
N ALA A 335 23.60 -8.31 -13.82
CA ALA A 335 22.26 -7.75 -13.89
C ALA A 335 21.58 -7.83 -12.52
N ASN A 336 20.82 -6.77 -12.17
CA ASN A 336 19.80 -6.87 -11.14
C ASN A 336 18.53 -7.42 -11.76
N VAL A 337 17.99 -8.47 -11.19
CA VAL A 337 16.69 -9.04 -11.54
C VAL A 337 15.77 -8.87 -10.35
N ASN A 338 14.84 -7.90 -10.47
CA ASN A 338 13.82 -7.68 -9.47
C ASN A 338 12.71 -8.72 -9.61
N CYS A 339 12.41 -9.42 -8.54
CA CYS A 339 11.31 -10.36 -8.48
C CYS A 339 10.24 -9.86 -7.50
N ARG A 340 8.98 -10.00 -7.91
CA ARG A 340 7.80 -9.86 -7.08
C ARG A 340 7.24 -11.26 -6.86
N ILE A 341 7.63 -11.86 -5.73
CA ILE A 341 7.36 -13.25 -5.40
C ILE A 341 5.92 -13.39 -4.89
N PHE A 342 5.22 -14.43 -5.31
CA PHE A 342 3.85 -14.71 -4.86
C PHE A 342 3.83 -15.00 -3.34
N PRO A 343 2.85 -14.47 -2.59
CA PRO A 343 2.78 -14.62 -1.13
C PRO A 343 2.84 -16.09 -0.69
N GLY A 344 3.69 -16.37 0.29
CA GLY A 344 3.91 -17.70 0.83
C GLY A 344 4.91 -18.58 0.04
N GLU A 345 5.45 -18.10 -1.10
CA GLU A 345 6.55 -18.80 -1.77
C GLU A 345 7.89 -18.54 -1.07
N ASP A 346 8.72 -19.57 -1.04
CA ASP A 346 10.08 -19.47 -0.53
C ASP A 346 10.99 -18.76 -1.56
N PRO A 347 11.60 -17.61 -1.22
CA PRO A 347 12.52 -16.91 -2.09
C PRO A 347 13.72 -17.78 -2.56
N GLU A 348 14.16 -18.74 -1.76
CA GLU A 348 15.22 -19.65 -2.14
C GLU A 348 14.78 -20.63 -3.26
N GLU A 349 13.52 -21.08 -3.25
CA GLU A 349 12.99 -21.89 -4.34
C GLU A 349 12.83 -21.08 -5.64
N VAL A 350 12.53 -19.79 -5.52
CA VAL A 350 12.53 -18.85 -6.66
C VAL A 350 13.95 -18.72 -7.21
N ARG A 351 14.96 -18.50 -6.35
CA ARG A 351 16.38 -18.45 -6.74
C ARG A 351 16.83 -19.70 -7.50
N LYS A 352 16.52 -20.87 -6.97
CA LYS A 352 16.80 -22.16 -7.63
C LYS A 352 16.09 -22.30 -8.99
N THR A 353 14.88 -21.76 -9.09
CA THR A 353 14.14 -21.72 -10.36
C THR A 353 14.85 -20.83 -11.36
N LEU A 354 15.30 -19.65 -10.94
CA LEU A 354 16.08 -18.75 -11.79
C LEU A 354 17.39 -19.39 -12.26
N GLU A 355 18.09 -20.16 -11.43
CA GLU A 355 19.27 -20.95 -11.85
C GLU A 355 18.95 -21.97 -12.93
N ARG A 356 17.84 -22.71 -12.76
CA ARG A 356 17.40 -23.66 -13.80
C ARG A 356 17.02 -22.96 -15.10
N VAL A 357 16.38 -21.79 -15.02
CA VAL A 357 16.02 -20.98 -16.20
C VAL A 357 17.26 -20.40 -16.87
N ALA A 358 18.19 -19.86 -16.09
CA ALA A 358 19.47 -19.36 -16.59
C ALA A 358 20.23 -20.45 -17.37
N ASN A 359 20.15 -21.72 -16.93
CA ASN A 359 20.72 -22.90 -17.57
C ASN A 359 22.14 -22.63 -18.12
N ASP A 360 22.98 -21.99 -17.32
CA ASP A 360 24.36 -21.66 -17.66
C ASP A 360 25.23 -21.68 -16.39
N PRO A 361 26.15 -22.65 -16.26
CA PRO A 361 26.99 -22.78 -15.07
C PRO A 361 27.97 -21.61 -14.87
N LYS A 362 28.13 -20.74 -15.85
CA LYS A 362 28.95 -19.53 -15.76
C LYS A 362 28.17 -18.32 -15.19
N VAL A 363 26.87 -18.47 -14.97
CA VAL A 363 26.02 -17.44 -14.36
C VAL A 363 25.66 -17.86 -12.96
N THR A 364 26.14 -17.13 -11.99
CA THR A 364 25.76 -17.29 -10.57
C THR A 364 24.60 -16.38 -10.23
N ILE A 365 23.66 -16.87 -9.41
CA ILE A 365 22.48 -16.12 -8.98
C ILE A 365 22.46 -16.08 -7.45
N SER A 366 22.50 -14.89 -6.90
CA SER A 366 22.45 -14.65 -5.46
C SER A 366 21.40 -13.62 -5.08
N VAL A 367 20.83 -13.73 -3.88
CA VAL A 367 19.96 -12.70 -3.32
C VAL A 367 20.80 -11.46 -3.01
N VAL A 368 20.33 -10.28 -3.42
CA VAL A 368 20.93 -9.02 -2.99
C VAL A 368 20.50 -8.76 -1.54
N PRO A 369 21.43 -8.76 -0.57
CA PRO A 369 21.07 -8.66 0.83
C PRO A 369 20.57 -7.26 1.18
N GLN A 370 19.38 -7.17 1.76
CA GLN A 370 18.95 -5.97 2.48
C GLN A 370 19.68 -5.89 3.81
N ARG A 371 20.01 -4.68 4.26
CA ARG A 371 20.74 -4.47 5.50
C ARG A 371 20.08 -3.41 6.37
N THR A 372 20.10 -3.64 7.67
CA THR A 372 19.75 -2.64 8.67
C THR A 372 20.83 -1.55 8.78
N PRO A 373 20.55 -0.39 9.40
CA PRO A 373 21.52 0.70 9.58
C PRO A 373 22.82 0.26 10.27
N ASP A 374 22.76 -0.72 11.16
CA ASP A 374 23.92 -1.31 11.84
C ASP A 374 24.62 -2.41 11.03
N GLY A 375 24.22 -2.58 9.75
CA GLY A 375 24.88 -3.46 8.77
C GLY A 375 24.46 -4.93 8.83
N LYS A 376 23.53 -5.34 9.70
CA LYS A 376 23.02 -6.71 9.75
C LYS A 376 22.21 -7.04 8.53
N VAL A 377 22.34 -8.25 8.01
CA VAL A 377 21.54 -8.75 6.90
C VAL A 377 20.12 -9.04 7.39
N VAL A 378 19.14 -8.47 6.70
CA VAL A 378 17.73 -8.80 6.92
C VAL A 378 17.41 -10.06 6.11
N PRO A 379 16.98 -11.16 6.74
CA PRO A 379 16.61 -12.37 6.03
C PRO A 379 15.40 -12.11 5.11
N VAL A 380 15.48 -12.59 3.88
CA VAL A 380 14.31 -12.64 3.00
C VAL A 380 13.53 -13.92 3.32
N VAL A 381 12.31 -13.74 3.82
CA VAL A 381 11.45 -14.85 4.25
C VAL A 381 10.12 -14.82 3.49
N PRO A 382 9.40 -15.95 3.40
CA PRO A 382 8.04 -15.95 2.88
C PRO A 382 7.12 -15.04 3.70
N VAL A 383 6.30 -14.25 3.02
CA VAL A 383 5.27 -13.42 3.68
C VAL A 383 3.91 -14.08 3.42
N PRO A 384 3.22 -14.57 4.46
CA PRO A 384 1.91 -15.18 4.28
C PRO A 384 0.84 -14.11 4.01
N PRO A 385 -0.25 -14.44 3.28
CA PRO A 385 -1.43 -13.59 3.26
C PRO A 385 -2.09 -13.54 4.65
N SER A 386 -2.74 -12.43 4.99
CA SER A 386 -3.63 -12.36 6.14
C SER A 386 -4.90 -13.15 5.86
N PRO A 387 -5.40 -13.99 6.78
CA PRO A 387 -6.72 -14.58 6.65
C PRO A 387 -7.79 -13.48 6.68
N LEU A 388 -8.83 -13.59 5.85
CA LEU A 388 -9.94 -12.63 5.87
C LEU A 388 -10.74 -12.78 7.17
N LEU A 389 -10.44 -11.93 8.16
CA LEU A 389 -11.13 -11.95 9.44
C LEU A 389 -12.56 -11.43 9.28
N PRO A 390 -13.59 -12.21 9.68
CA PRO A 390 -14.98 -11.78 9.63
C PRO A 390 -15.25 -10.46 10.36
N GLU A 391 -14.58 -10.21 11.47
CA GLU A 391 -14.66 -8.95 12.21
C GLU A 391 -14.30 -7.74 11.32
N VAL A 392 -13.21 -7.81 10.57
CA VAL A 392 -12.75 -6.71 9.73
C VAL A 392 -13.63 -6.57 8.49
N THR A 393 -13.94 -7.68 7.81
CA THR A 393 -14.75 -7.65 6.59
C THR A 393 -16.20 -7.21 6.84
N GLN A 394 -16.82 -7.68 7.92
CA GLN A 394 -18.19 -7.28 8.30
C GLN A 394 -18.25 -5.82 8.75
N ALA A 395 -17.23 -5.34 9.51
CA ALA A 395 -17.14 -3.93 9.88
C ALA A 395 -17.04 -3.04 8.63
N MET A 396 -16.19 -3.42 7.67
CA MET A 396 -16.06 -2.73 6.39
C MET A 396 -17.39 -2.72 5.62
N GLU A 397 -18.02 -3.87 5.44
CA GLU A 397 -19.31 -3.98 4.73
C GLU A 397 -20.40 -3.13 5.40
N LYS A 398 -20.48 -3.15 6.74
CA LYS A 398 -21.44 -2.36 7.50
C LYS A 398 -21.20 -0.87 7.33
N VAL A 399 -19.96 -0.39 7.45
CA VAL A 399 -19.63 1.03 7.29
C VAL A 399 -19.86 1.47 5.85
N LEU A 400 -19.43 0.67 4.85
CA LEU A 400 -19.68 0.94 3.43
C LEU A 400 -21.18 1.06 3.12
N SER A 401 -22.01 0.16 3.66
CA SER A 401 -23.46 0.17 3.43
C SER A 401 -24.14 1.46 3.90
N VAL A 402 -23.58 2.11 4.93
CA VAL A 402 -24.09 3.37 5.50
C VAL A 402 -23.50 4.59 4.79
N VAL A 403 -22.19 4.56 4.50
CA VAL A 403 -21.47 5.71 3.96
C VAL A 403 -21.60 5.80 2.44
N TRP A 404 -21.45 4.67 1.75
CA TRP A 404 -21.46 4.56 0.30
C TRP A 404 -22.26 3.34 -0.16
N PRO A 405 -23.58 3.39 -0.04
CA PRO A 405 -24.47 2.28 -0.39
C PRO A 405 -24.21 1.79 -1.82
N GLY A 406 -24.04 0.48 -1.97
CA GLY A 406 -23.84 -0.15 -3.28
C GLY A 406 -22.39 -0.25 -3.75
N VAL A 407 -21.42 0.33 -3.02
CA VAL A 407 -20.00 0.12 -3.30
C VAL A 407 -19.59 -1.28 -2.81
N PRO A 408 -19.07 -2.17 -3.69
CA PRO A 408 -18.66 -3.51 -3.29
C PRO A 408 -17.33 -3.48 -2.53
N LEU A 409 -17.22 -4.35 -1.51
CA LEU A 409 -15.94 -4.64 -0.85
C LEU A 409 -15.23 -5.76 -1.59
N VAL A 410 -13.98 -5.54 -1.98
CA VAL A 410 -13.14 -6.50 -2.73
C VAL A 410 -11.84 -6.76 -1.97
N ALA A 411 -11.55 -8.03 -1.68
CA ALA A 411 -10.24 -8.41 -1.16
C ALA A 411 -9.19 -8.30 -2.27
N THR A 412 -8.05 -7.66 -1.96
CA THR A 412 -7.00 -7.39 -2.93
C THR A 412 -5.64 -7.95 -2.50
N MET A 413 -4.80 -8.21 -3.48
CA MET A 413 -3.38 -8.47 -3.31
C MET A 413 -2.60 -7.36 -4.03
N SER A 414 -1.80 -6.59 -3.29
CA SER A 414 -0.91 -5.61 -3.90
C SER A 414 0.17 -6.31 -4.73
N THR A 415 0.48 -5.74 -5.88
CA THR A 415 1.66 -6.11 -6.68
C THR A 415 2.94 -5.43 -6.17
N GLY A 416 2.78 -4.39 -5.35
CA GLY A 416 3.81 -3.72 -4.58
C GLY A 416 4.15 -4.45 -3.27
N ALA A 417 4.75 -3.73 -2.35
CA ALA A 417 5.03 -4.15 -0.98
C ALA A 417 4.83 -2.94 -0.08
N THR A 418 4.41 -3.17 1.16
CA THR A 418 4.18 -2.15 2.18
C THR A 418 4.79 -2.59 3.51
N ASP A 419 4.72 -1.74 4.52
CA ASP A 419 5.06 -2.09 5.90
C ASP A 419 4.25 -3.26 6.47
N GLY A 420 3.11 -3.57 5.85
CA GLY A 420 2.29 -4.73 6.17
C GLY A 420 3.03 -6.07 6.10
N LYS A 421 4.11 -6.16 5.33
CA LYS A 421 4.95 -7.38 5.29
C LYS A 421 5.57 -7.70 6.66
N TYR A 422 6.07 -6.69 7.37
CA TYR A 422 6.75 -6.89 8.66
C TYR A 422 5.77 -7.34 9.74
N THR A 423 4.60 -6.74 9.82
CA THR A 423 3.55 -7.14 10.77
C THR A 423 3.05 -8.55 10.49
N ARG A 424 2.86 -8.94 9.21
CA ARG A 424 2.50 -10.32 8.84
C ARG A 424 3.58 -11.33 9.18
N ILE A 425 4.86 -11.00 8.98
CA ILE A 425 6.00 -11.84 9.40
C ILE A 425 6.01 -12.03 10.92
N ALA A 426 5.68 -10.99 11.68
CA ALA A 426 5.55 -11.05 13.14
C ALA A 426 4.29 -11.77 13.63
N GLY A 427 3.43 -12.25 12.73
CA GLY A 427 2.20 -12.99 13.07
C GLY A 427 1.01 -12.09 13.38
N ILE A 428 1.06 -10.80 13.08
CA ILE A 428 -0.04 -9.85 13.20
C ILE A 428 -0.74 -9.75 11.84
N PRO A 429 -1.97 -10.31 11.67
CA PRO A 429 -2.73 -10.17 10.44
C PRO A 429 -2.90 -8.70 10.09
N THR A 430 -2.59 -8.30 8.84
CA THR A 430 -2.61 -6.91 8.42
C THR A 430 -3.49 -6.71 7.21
N PHE A 431 -4.35 -5.69 7.28
CA PHE A 431 -5.31 -5.31 6.26
C PHE A 431 -5.03 -3.89 5.79
N GLY A 432 -4.75 -3.72 4.50
CA GLY A 432 -4.69 -2.40 3.89
C GLY A 432 -6.09 -1.84 3.67
N ILE A 433 -6.36 -0.64 4.18
CA ILE A 433 -7.63 0.08 4.07
C ILE A 433 -7.33 1.58 4.02
N SER A 434 -7.26 2.15 2.83
CA SER A 434 -6.90 3.57 2.64
C SER A 434 -7.93 4.57 3.16
N CYS A 435 -9.17 4.12 3.39
CA CYS A 435 -10.31 4.94 3.78
C CYS A 435 -10.77 5.98 2.76
N MET A 436 -10.11 6.14 1.62
CA MET A 436 -10.33 7.22 0.66
C MET A 436 -10.38 6.71 -0.78
N PHE A 437 -11.17 7.40 -1.64
CA PHE A 437 -11.25 7.06 -3.06
C PHE A 437 -10.20 7.79 -3.88
N PHE A 438 -9.52 7.03 -4.75
CA PHE A 438 -8.60 7.55 -5.76
C PHE A 438 -9.19 7.34 -7.16
N ASP A 439 -8.94 8.29 -8.05
CA ASP A 439 -9.40 8.19 -9.44
C ASP A 439 -8.43 7.33 -10.25
N ILE A 440 -8.93 6.22 -10.82
CA ILE A 440 -8.11 5.29 -11.63
C ILE A 440 -7.43 5.93 -12.84
N ASN A 441 -7.81 7.15 -13.21
CA ASN A 441 -7.25 7.89 -14.33
C ASN A 441 -6.35 9.06 -13.88
N ASP A 442 -6.17 9.29 -12.58
CA ASP A 442 -5.38 10.41 -12.03
C ASP A 442 -4.55 9.98 -10.83
N HIS A 443 -3.86 8.85 -10.93
CA HIS A 443 -2.85 8.42 -9.96
C HIS A 443 -1.55 9.19 -10.16
N ARG A 444 -1.07 9.85 -9.10
CA ARG A 444 0.15 10.66 -9.13
C ARG A 444 1.12 10.32 -8.01
N GLU A 445 0.86 9.26 -7.29
CA GLU A 445 1.82 8.72 -6.32
C GLU A 445 3.21 8.59 -6.95
N HIS A 446 4.27 8.97 -6.23
CA HIS A 446 5.65 9.04 -6.71
C HIS A 446 5.88 9.98 -7.92
N GLY A 447 4.83 10.55 -8.49
CA GLY A 447 4.88 11.47 -9.63
C GLY A 447 5.08 12.94 -9.23
N LYS A 448 5.10 13.83 -10.22
CA LYS A 448 5.06 15.27 -10.01
C LYS A 448 3.63 15.78 -9.83
N ASP A 449 3.51 16.90 -9.14
CA ASP A 449 2.21 17.56 -8.91
C ASP A 449 1.17 16.59 -8.32
N GLU A 450 1.63 15.78 -7.36
CA GLU A 450 0.82 14.82 -6.61
C GLU A 450 -0.33 15.54 -5.93
N ARG A 451 -1.53 14.93 -5.94
CA ARG A 451 -2.74 15.57 -5.44
C ARG A 451 -3.82 14.60 -5.04
N VAL A 452 -4.67 15.02 -4.12
CA VAL A 452 -5.88 14.30 -3.73
C VAL A 452 -7.09 15.20 -3.74
N GLY A 453 -8.28 14.65 -4.04
CA GLY A 453 -9.53 15.39 -4.01
C GLY A 453 -9.88 15.90 -2.60
N VAL A 454 -10.18 17.19 -2.46
CA VAL A 454 -10.57 17.81 -1.19
C VAL A 454 -11.74 17.08 -0.54
N GLN A 455 -12.75 16.74 -1.33
CA GLN A 455 -13.93 16.06 -0.80
C GLN A 455 -13.63 14.58 -0.48
N ASP A 456 -12.77 13.92 -1.27
CA ASP A 456 -12.37 12.52 -1.02
C ASP A 456 -11.61 12.42 0.31
N PHE A 457 -10.72 13.36 0.60
CA PHE A 457 -10.02 13.43 1.88
C PHE A 457 -10.99 13.56 3.07
N TYR A 458 -11.97 14.50 3.00
CA TYR A 458 -12.93 14.64 4.09
C TYR A 458 -13.90 13.47 4.20
N ASP A 459 -14.28 12.87 3.08
CA ASP A 459 -15.07 11.64 3.08
C ASP A 459 -14.28 10.50 3.77
N GLY A 460 -12.96 10.43 3.52
CA GLY A 460 -12.03 9.51 4.18
C GLY A 460 -11.94 9.72 5.70
N VAL A 461 -11.85 10.97 6.15
CA VAL A 461 -11.91 11.30 7.61
C VAL A 461 -13.19 10.77 8.23
N GLY A 462 -14.34 10.96 7.56
CA GLY A 462 -15.64 10.48 8.04
C GLY A 462 -15.78 8.97 8.03
N PHE A 463 -15.26 8.31 7.00
CA PHE A 463 -15.25 6.85 6.88
C PHE A 463 -14.35 6.23 7.96
N GLY A 464 -13.11 6.71 8.10
CA GLY A 464 -12.15 6.23 9.10
C GLY A 464 -12.68 6.35 10.52
N TYR A 465 -13.36 7.47 10.85
CA TYR A 465 -14.02 7.62 12.14
C TYR A 465 -15.05 6.51 12.41
N LYS A 466 -15.90 6.22 11.44
CA LYS A 466 -16.93 5.18 11.59
C LYS A 466 -16.32 3.79 11.67
N LEU A 467 -15.28 3.54 10.86
CA LEU A 467 -14.59 2.25 10.86
C LEU A 467 -13.88 1.99 12.20
N ILE A 468 -13.13 2.96 12.73
CA ILE A 468 -12.47 2.83 14.03
C ILE A 468 -13.51 2.50 15.12
N LYS A 469 -14.63 3.20 15.12
CA LYS A 469 -15.71 2.94 16.11
C LYS A 469 -16.35 1.56 15.92
N GLU A 470 -16.59 1.13 14.69
CA GLU A 470 -17.19 -0.19 14.42
C GLU A 470 -16.26 -1.32 14.89
N LEU A 471 -14.95 -1.20 14.66
CA LEU A 471 -13.96 -2.20 15.07
C LEU A 471 -13.69 -2.24 16.58
N SER A 472 -14.06 -1.18 17.32
CA SER A 472 -13.70 -1.01 18.73
C SER A 472 -14.88 -0.69 19.65
N SER A 473 -16.10 -0.72 19.15
CA SER A 473 -17.29 -0.56 20.00
C SER A 473 -17.58 -1.84 20.78
N PRO A 474 -18.06 -1.73 22.03
CA PRO A 474 -18.58 -2.88 22.76
C PRO A 474 -19.76 -3.51 21.98
N HIS A 475 -19.69 -4.80 21.76
CA HIS A 475 -20.79 -5.61 21.21
C HIS A 475 -21.64 -6.18 22.32
#